data_8f0f7dc847d39789e78a86d9b92d0b97
#
_entry.id   8f0f7dc847d39789e78a86d9b92d0b97
#
_cell.length_a   1.000
_cell.length_b   1.000
_cell.length_c   1.000
_cell.angle_alpha   90.00
_cell.angle_beta   90.00
_cell.angle_gamma   90.00
#
_symmetry.space_group_name_H-M   'P 1'
#
loop_
_entity.id
_entity.type
_entity.pdbx_description
1 polymer ?
#
loop_
_entity_poly.entity_id
_entity_poly.type
_entity_poly.pdbx_seq_one_letter_code
_entity_poly.pdbx_strand_id
1 'polypeptide(L)'
;MGRFINPFTDFGFKFLFGREVEKELLIDFLNDLLVGEHVITDIQFLNSEQQPEVKTERGLIYDIYCVTDTGERIIVEMQNREQPYFKDRALFYLSRAITQQAKRGVWNFQLDAVYGVFFMNFVMDKDMPSKIRTDIVLSDRDTAVSYTHLTLPTNAR
;
A
#
# COMPACT_ATOMS: atom_id res chain seq x y z
N MET A 1 -14.64 -21.09 23.93
CA MET A 1 -13.41 -20.31 23.72
C MET A 1 -13.55 -19.60 22.38
N GLY A 2 -13.69 -18.28 22.40
CA GLY A 2 -13.73 -17.49 21.17
C GLY A 2 -12.38 -17.63 20.43
N ARG A 3 -12.41 -18.07 19.17
CA ARG A 3 -11.22 -18.10 18.33
C ARG A 3 -11.04 -16.70 17.77
N PHE A 4 -10.14 -15.92 18.34
CA PHE A 4 -9.71 -14.65 17.76
C PHE A 4 -8.75 -14.94 16.60
N ILE A 5 -8.96 -14.25 15.47
CA ILE A 5 -8.02 -14.26 14.34
C ILE A 5 -6.89 -13.29 14.68
N ASN A 6 -5.65 -13.74 14.58
CA ASN A 6 -4.50 -12.88 14.74
C ASN A 6 -4.27 -12.09 13.42
N PRO A 7 -4.46 -10.76 13.41
CA PRO A 7 -4.28 -9.95 12.21
C PRO A 7 -2.82 -9.86 11.72
N PHE A 8 -1.86 -10.19 12.60
CA PHE A 8 -0.43 -10.19 12.25
C PHE A 8 0.06 -11.52 11.64
N THR A 9 -0.83 -12.32 11.11
CA THR A 9 -0.50 -13.47 10.26
C THR A 9 -0.96 -13.19 8.84
N ASP A 10 -0.25 -13.72 7.83
CA ASP A 10 -0.64 -13.57 6.41
C ASP A 10 -2.11 -14.01 6.18
N PHE A 11 -2.49 -15.15 6.73
CA PHE A 11 -3.88 -15.63 6.66
C PHE A 11 -4.84 -14.68 7.37
N GLY A 12 -4.53 -14.26 8.61
CA GLY A 12 -5.42 -13.40 9.40
C GLY A 12 -5.61 -12.03 8.75
N PHE A 13 -4.54 -11.45 8.24
CA PHE A 13 -4.57 -10.17 7.55
C PHE A 13 -5.44 -10.22 6.29
N LYS A 14 -5.17 -11.17 5.40
CA LYS A 14 -5.95 -11.37 4.17
C LYS A 14 -7.40 -11.77 4.45
N PHE A 15 -7.64 -12.51 5.54
CA PHE A 15 -8.98 -12.87 5.96
C PHE A 15 -9.80 -11.66 6.41
N LEU A 16 -9.19 -10.70 7.12
CA LEU A 16 -9.86 -9.51 7.64
C LEU A 16 -10.02 -8.41 6.58
N PHE A 17 -9.03 -8.22 5.71
CA PHE A 17 -8.96 -7.05 4.84
C PHE A 17 -8.94 -7.36 3.35
N GLY A 18 -8.70 -8.61 2.96
CA GLY A 18 -8.47 -8.99 1.56
C GLY A 18 -9.66 -9.67 0.87
N ARG A 19 -10.86 -9.61 1.46
CA ARG A 19 -12.05 -10.29 0.92
C ARG A 19 -13.14 -9.30 0.57
N GLU A 20 -13.85 -9.57 -0.53
CA GLU A 20 -14.97 -8.73 -0.98
C GLU A 20 -16.05 -8.56 0.11
N VAL A 21 -16.29 -9.61 0.90
CA VAL A 21 -17.30 -9.60 1.98
C VAL A 21 -16.92 -8.64 3.12
N GLU A 22 -15.63 -8.35 3.28
CA GLU A 22 -15.10 -7.51 4.36
C GLU A 22 -14.56 -6.17 3.84
N LYS A 23 -14.89 -5.78 2.61
CA LYS A 23 -14.33 -4.57 2.01
C LYS A 23 -14.67 -3.30 2.78
N GLU A 24 -15.81 -3.23 3.44
CA GLU A 24 -16.20 -2.12 4.30
C GLU A 24 -15.20 -1.90 5.43
N LEU A 25 -14.70 -2.99 6.03
CA LEU A 25 -13.68 -2.92 7.08
C LEU A 25 -12.37 -2.34 6.54
N LEU A 26 -11.98 -2.70 5.32
CA LEU A 26 -10.80 -2.12 4.68
C LEU A 26 -11.01 -0.64 4.34
N ILE A 27 -12.18 -0.26 3.84
CA ILE A 27 -12.52 1.14 3.54
C ILE A 27 -12.45 2.01 4.80
N ASP A 28 -13.10 1.61 5.88
CA ASP A 28 -13.08 2.32 7.16
C ASP A 28 -11.65 2.51 7.65
N PHE A 29 -10.89 1.42 7.61
CA PHE A 29 -9.50 1.42 8.03
C PHE A 29 -8.61 2.35 7.17
N LEU A 30 -8.77 2.34 5.84
CA LEU A 30 -8.02 3.22 4.94
C LEU A 30 -8.40 4.68 5.14
N ASN A 31 -9.68 5.00 5.35
CA ASN A 31 -10.15 6.35 5.64
C ASN A 31 -9.57 6.89 6.96
N ASP A 32 -9.43 6.05 7.98
CA ASP A 32 -8.78 6.42 9.24
C ASP A 32 -7.28 6.69 9.08
N LEU A 33 -6.63 5.97 8.17
CA LEU A 33 -5.21 6.17 7.88
C LEU A 33 -4.93 7.35 6.98
N LEU A 34 -5.75 7.58 5.97
CA LEU A 34 -5.55 8.59 4.93
C LEU A 34 -6.32 9.89 5.25
N VAL A 35 -6.44 10.22 6.53
CA VAL A 35 -7.09 11.45 6.98
C VAL A 35 -6.47 12.68 6.31
N GLY A 36 -7.32 13.50 5.66
CA GLY A 36 -6.89 14.68 4.92
C GLY A 36 -6.82 14.49 3.41
N GLU A 37 -6.87 13.24 2.95
CA GLU A 37 -7.13 12.89 1.56
C GLU A 37 -8.65 12.85 1.28
N HIS A 38 -9.06 12.52 0.05
CA HIS A 38 -10.48 12.33 -0.20
C HIS A 38 -11.02 11.09 0.56
N VAL A 39 -12.30 11.09 0.85
CA VAL A 39 -12.95 9.97 1.53
C VAL A 39 -13.21 8.85 0.51
N ILE A 40 -12.68 7.67 0.77
CA ILE A 40 -12.91 6.47 -0.04
C ILE A 40 -14.34 5.98 0.25
N THR A 41 -15.16 5.89 -0.78
CA THR A 41 -16.56 5.42 -0.66
C THR A 41 -16.74 4.00 -1.17
N ASP A 42 -15.88 3.57 -2.09
CA ASP A 42 -15.84 2.20 -2.59
C ASP A 42 -14.43 1.81 -3.05
N ILE A 43 -14.17 0.50 -3.07
CA ILE A 43 -12.95 -0.08 -3.62
C ILE A 43 -13.28 -1.29 -4.49
N GLN A 44 -12.43 -1.54 -5.46
CA GLN A 44 -12.42 -2.77 -6.24
C GLN A 44 -11.08 -3.48 -6.02
N PHE A 45 -11.11 -4.74 -5.58
CA PHE A 45 -9.91 -5.54 -5.48
C PHE A 45 -9.34 -5.83 -6.88
N LEU A 46 -8.04 -5.66 -7.01
CA LEU A 46 -7.28 -5.97 -8.22
C LEU A 46 -6.53 -7.29 -8.04
N ASN A 47 -6.04 -7.85 -9.15
CA ASN A 47 -5.17 -9.01 -9.05
C ASN A 47 -3.90 -8.66 -8.27
N SER A 48 -3.70 -9.28 -7.14
CA SER A 48 -2.51 -9.09 -6.30
C SER A 48 -1.26 -9.74 -6.90
N GLU A 49 -1.40 -10.75 -7.75
CA GLU A 49 -0.30 -11.40 -8.44
C GLU A 49 0.07 -10.62 -9.70
N GLN A 50 1.23 -9.98 -9.67
CA GLN A 50 1.74 -9.17 -10.75
C GLN A 50 2.74 -9.97 -11.58
N GLN A 51 2.32 -10.34 -12.77
CA GLN A 51 3.17 -11.05 -13.72
C GLN A 51 4.32 -10.16 -14.19
N PRO A 52 5.53 -10.71 -14.39
CA PRO A 52 6.64 -9.97 -14.96
C PRO A 52 6.33 -9.58 -16.41
N GLU A 53 6.74 -8.38 -16.82
CA GLU A 53 6.58 -7.92 -18.21
C GLU A 53 7.56 -8.62 -19.15
N VAL A 54 8.71 -8.99 -18.63
CA VAL A 54 9.74 -9.74 -19.35
C VAL A 54 10.12 -11.01 -18.57
N LYS A 55 10.45 -12.08 -19.26
CA LYS A 55 10.76 -13.37 -18.65
C LYS A 55 11.91 -13.35 -17.62
N THR A 56 12.76 -12.34 -17.69
CA THR A 56 13.90 -12.14 -16.78
C THR A 56 13.53 -11.35 -15.52
N GLU A 57 12.36 -10.74 -15.47
CA GLU A 57 11.90 -10.00 -14.32
C GLU A 57 11.25 -10.91 -13.27
N ARG A 58 11.34 -10.48 -12.01
CA ARG A 58 10.68 -11.16 -10.91
C ARG A 58 9.23 -10.68 -10.83
N GLY A 59 8.28 -11.62 -10.81
CA GLY A 59 6.89 -11.33 -10.47
C GLY A 59 6.77 -10.80 -9.04
N LEU A 60 5.72 -10.03 -8.79
CA LEU A 60 5.37 -9.50 -7.48
C LEU A 60 4.03 -10.07 -7.04
N ILE A 61 3.90 -10.26 -5.73
CA ILE A 61 2.62 -10.60 -5.11
C ILE A 61 2.41 -9.57 -4.00
N TYR A 62 1.32 -8.81 -4.10
CA TYR A 62 0.86 -7.93 -3.04
C TYR A 62 -0.02 -8.71 -2.06
N ASP A 63 -0.07 -8.31 -0.80
CA ASP A 63 -1.03 -8.89 0.13
C ASP A 63 -2.45 -8.46 -0.25
N ILE A 64 -2.66 -7.15 -0.44
CA ILE A 64 -3.90 -6.56 -0.94
C ILE A 64 -3.55 -5.50 -1.98
N TYR A 65 -4.30 -5.49 -3.08
CA TYR A 65 -4.21 -4.47 -4.10
C TYR A 65 -5.61 -4.07 -4.54
N CYS A 66 -5.92 -2.80 -4.47
CA CYS A 66 -7.24 -2.28 -4.84
C CYS A 66 -7.14 -0.93 -5.55
N VAL A 67 -8.23 -0.55 -6.18
CA VAL A 67 -8.46 0.77 -6.76
C VAL A 67 -9.71 1.37 -6.10
N THR A 68 -9.65 2.67 -5.80
CA THR A 68 -10.78 3.41 -5.23
C THR A 68 -11.78 3.81 -6.32
N ASP A 69 -12.93 4.29 -5.89
CA ASP A 69 -13.97 4.88 -6.73
C ASP A 69 -13.49 6.08 -7.55
N THR A 70 -12.45 6.78 -7.12
CA THR A 70 -11.82 7.92 -7.81
C THR A 70 -10.57 7.57 -8.61
N GLY A 71 -10.16 6.30 -8.59
CA GLY A 71 -9.10 5.76 -9.45
C GLY A 71 -7.73 5.57 -8.78
N GLU A 72 -7.55 6.03 -7.55
CA GLU A 72 -6.30 5.82 -6.82
C GLU A 72 -6.06 4.33 -6.55
N ARG A 73 -4.81 3.93 -6.63
CA ARG A 73 -4.38 2.57 -6.38
C ARG A 73 -3.78 2.45 -5.00
N ILE A 74 -4.21 1.45 -4.27
CA ILE A 74 -3.77 1.21 -2.91
C ILE A 74 -3.19 -0.20 -2.80
N ILE A 75 -1.94 -0.27 -2.34
CA ILE A 75 -1.27 -1.51 -1.96
C ILE A 75 -1.27 -1.56 -0.44
N VAL A 76 -1.73 -2.66 0.13
CA VAL A 76 -1.67 -2.88 1.58
C VAL A 76 -0.88 -4.14 1.85
N GLU A 77 0.16 -4.02 2.65
CA GLU A 77 1.12 -5.07 2.98
C GLU A 77 1.25 -5.25 4.49
N MET A 78 1.35 -6.48 4.94
CA MET A 78 1.64 -6.78 6.33
C MET A 78 3.03 -7.40 6.45
N GLN A 79 3.89 -6.78 7.27
CA GLN A 79 5.26 -7.22 7.48
C GLN A 79 5.46 -7.66 8.93
N ASN A 80 5.55 -8.96 9.14
CA ASN A 80 5.67 -9.53 10.49
C ASN A 80 7.11 -9.57 11.01
N ARG A 81 8.11 -9.42 10.14
CA ARG A 81 9.52 -9.46 10.50
C ARG A 81 10.31 -8.40 9.75
N GLU A 82 11.31 -7.84 10.41
CA GLU A 82 12.28 -6.96 9.77
C GLU A 82 12.96 -7.69 8.60
N GLN A 83 12.99 -7.05 7.44
CA GLN A 83 13.63 -7.58 6.24
C GLN A 83 14.70 -6.60 5.76
N PRO A 84 15.85 -7.10 5.31
CA PRO A 84 16.84 -6.25 4.64
C PRO A 84 16.21 -5.53 3.45
N TYR A 85 16.61 -4.28 3.24
CA TYR A 85 16.17 -3.48 2.09
C TYR A 85 14.64 -3.29 1.99
N PHE A 86 13.96 -3.25 3.13
CA PHE A 86 12.50 -3.06 3.15
C PHE A 86 12.06 -1.80 2.41
N LYS A 87 12.76 -0.66 2.61
CA LYS A 87 12.45 0.62 1.93
C LYS A 87 12.58 0.52 0.42
N ASP A 88 13.63 -0.15 -0.07
CA ASP A 88 13.84 -0.36 -1.51
C ASP A 88 12.75 -1.25 -2.11
N ARG A 89 12.36 -2.29 -1.37
CA ARG A 89 11.25 -3.16 -1.77
C ARG A 89 9.92 -2.42 -1.83
N ALA A 90 9.61 -1.60 -0.84
CA ALA A 90 8.41 -0.79 -0.82
C ALA A 90 8.36 0.18 -2.01
N LEU A 91 9.47 0.87 -2.28
CA LEU A 91 9.60 1.74 -3.45
C LEU A 91 9.42 0.97 -4.77
N PHE A 92 10.00 -0.22 -4.88
CA PHE A 92 9.84 -1.07 -6.06
C PHE A 92 8.38 -1.50 -6.28
N TYR A 93 7.65 -1.84 -5.22
CA TYR A 93 6.23 -2.18 -5.28
C TYR A 93 5.39 -1.02 -5.79
N LEU A 94 5.59 0.18 -5.23
CA LEU A 94 4.88 1.39 -5.65
C LEU A 94 5.22 1.78 -7.10
N SER A 95 6.49 1.71 -7.48
CA SER A 95 6.93 1.98 -8.86
C SER A 95 6.25 1.05 -9.86
N ARG A 96 6.05 -0.22 -9.49
CA ARG A 96 5.34 -1.17 -10.34
C ARG A 96 3.87 -0.78 -10.55
N ALA A 97 3.17 -0.39 -9.49
CA ALA A 97 1.78 0.07 -9.58
C ALA A 97 1.66 1.39 -10.38
N ILE A 98 2.67 2.24 -10.34
CA ILE A 98 2.74 3.45 -11.18
C ILE A 98 2.90 3.07 -12.65
N THR A 99 3.88 2.21 -12.98
CA THR A 99 4.16 1.83 -14.37
C THR A 99 3.00 1.08 -15.03
N GLN A 100 2.22 0.33 -14.25
CA GLN A 100 1.03 -0.38 -14.73
C GLN A 100 -0.12 0.54 -15.15
N GLN A 101 -0.05 1.82 -14.88
CA GLN A 101 -1.03 2.79 -15.38
C GLN A 101 -0.76 3.19 -16.83
N ALA A 102 0.40 2.85 -17.37
CA ALA A 102 0.75 3.18 -18.75
C ALA A 102 -0.25 2.59 -19.74
N LYS A 103 -0.81 3.42 -20.59
CA LYS A 103 -1.79 3.04 -21.63
C LYS A 103 -1.09 2.87 -22.96
N ARG A 104 -1.54 1.91 -23.77
CA ARG A 104 -1.08 1.76 -25.15
C ARG A 104 -1.68 2.87 -26.03
N GLY A 105 -0.89 3.38 -26.98
CA GLY A 105 -1.31 4.43 -27.90
C GLY A 105 -1.07 5.83 -27.39
N VAL A 106 -1.91 6.79 -27.80
CA VAL A 106 -1.79 8.19 -27.37
C VAL A 106 -2.23 8.30 -25.92
N TRP A 107 -1.33 8.78 -25.07
CA TRP A 107 -1.55 8.97 -23.63
C TRP A 107 -0.96 10.32 -23.20
N ASN A 108 -1.68 11.06 -22.37
CA ASN A 108 -1.27 12.36 -21.86
C ASN A 108 -0.38 12.28 -20.61
N PHE A 109 0.07 11.08 -20.21
CA PHE A 109 0.86 10.80 -19.02
C PHE A 109 0.20 11.18 -17.69
N GLN A 110 -1.13 11.34 -17.67
CA GLN A 110 -1.85 11.51 -16.42
C GLN A 110 -1.82 10.21 -15.61
N LEU A 111 -1.36 10.32 -14.37
CA LEU A 111 -1.29 9.24 -13.40
C LEU A 111 -2.28 9.51 -12.27
N ASP A 112 -2.96 8.45 -11.85
CA ASP A 112 -3.72 8.45 -10.61
C ASP A 112 -2.76 8.20 -9.44
N ALA A 113 -3.11 8.68 -8.25
CA ALA A 113 -2.29 8.50 -7.06
C ALA A 113 -2.10 7.01 -6.71
N VAL A 114 -0.94 6.70 -6.14
CA VAL A 114 -0.62 5.35 -5.65
C VAL A 114 -0.23 5.44 -4.19
N TYR A 115 -0.97 4.76 -3.34
CA TYR A 115 -0.70 4.67 -1.91
C TYR A 115 -0.16 3.28 -1.57
N GLY A 116 0.87 3.25 -0.73
CA GLY A 116 1.37 2.02 -0.13
C GLY A 116 1.20 2.06 1.37
N VAL A 117 0.42 1.15 1.92
CA VAL A 117 0.20 0.99 3.35
C VAL A 117 0.94 -0.25 3.81
N PHE A 118 1.95 -0.08 4.66
CA PHE A 118 2.80 -1.17 5.15
C PHE A 118 2.67 -1.32 6.66
N PHE A 119 1.97 -2.35 7.12
CA PHE A 119 1.88 -2.69 8.53
C PHE A 119 3.09 -3.47 8.97
N MET A 120 3.78 -2.93 9.97
CA MET A 120 4.99 -3.55 10.48
C MET A 120 4.83 -3.96 11.94
N ASN A 121 5.03 -5.23 12.23
CA ASN A 121 5.08 -5.75 13.60
C ASN A 121 6.49 -5.64 14.19
N PHE A 122 7.20 -4.56 13.84
CA PHE A 122 8.54 -4.25 14.34
C PHE A 122 8.80 -2.74 14.27
N VAL A 123 9.80 -2.26 15.00
CA VAL A 123 10.21 -0.84 14.97
C VAL A 123 11.14 -0.62 13.78
N MET A 124 10.70 0.17 12.80
CA MET A 124 11.51 0.50 11.63
C MET A 124 12.61 1.52 11.95
N ASP A 125 12.29 2.53 12.74
CA ASP A 125 13.22 3.60 13.12
C ASP A 125 13.65 3.41 14.58
N LYS A 126 14.86 2.89 14.74
CA LYS A 126 15.41 2.57 16.08
C LYS A 126 15.75 3.83 16.88
N ASP A 127 15.96 4.95 16.21
CA ASP A 127 16.24 6.23 16.85
C ASP A 127 14.96 6.92 17.38
N MET A 128 13.81 6.53 16.81
CA MET A 128 12.49 7.02 17.23
C MET A 128 11.50 5.87 17.52
N PRO A 129 11.74 5.05 18.54
CA PRO A 129 10.98 3.83 18.77
C PRO A 129 9.50 4.06 19.17
N SER A 130 9.16 5.27 19.62
CA SER A 130 7.78 5.67 19.93
C SER A 130 6.98 6.15 18.72
N LYS A 131 7.63 6.34 17.59
CA LYS A 131 6.97 6.78 16.37
C LYS A 131 6.15 5.62 15.78
N ILE A 132 4.84 5.77 15.79
CA ILE A 132 3.91 4.72 15.31
C ILE A 132 3.57 4.84 13.83
N ARG A 133 3.77 6.03 13.21
CA ARG A 133 3.50 6.28 11.81
C ARG A 133 4.63 7.07 11.16
N THR A 134 5.00 6.69 9.95
CA THR A 134 5.92 7.42 9.10
C THR A 134 5.30 7.59 7.72
N ASP A 135 5.07 8.82 7.31
CA ASP A 135 4.61 9.15 5.97
C ASP A 135 5.82 9.49 5.11
N ILE A 136 5.89 8.89 3.94
CA ILE A 136 6.94 9.14 2.95
C ILE A 136 6.27 9.55 1.66
N VAL A 137 6.66 10.68 1.13
CA VAL A 137 6.11 11.26 -0.09
C VAL A 137 7.22 11.61 -1.07
N LEU A 138 6.92 11.56 -2.36
CA LEU A 138 7.76 12.14 -3.39
C LEU A 138 7.50 13.65 -3.43
N SER A 139 8.51 14.45 -3.15
CA SER A 139 8.38 15.91 -3.09
C SER A 139 9.54 16.61 -3.77
N ASP A 140 9.30 17.83 -4.19
CA ASP A 140 10.35 18.76 -4.57
C ASP A 140 11.18 19.12 -3.34
N ARG A 141 12.52 19.07 -3.48
CA ARG A 141 13.43 19.28 -2.35
C ARG A 141 13.38 20.71 -1.82
N ASP A 142 13.19 21.69 -2.70
CA ASP A 142 13.32 23.10 -2.35
C ASP A 142 11.99 23.69 -1.87
N THR A 143 10.88 23.24 -2.45
CA THR A 143 9.54 23.75 -2.16
C THR A 143 8.74 22.88 -1.22
N ALA A 144 9.15 21.63 -0.98
CA ALA A 144 8.42 20.58 -0.27
C ALA A 144 7.02 20.27 -0.88
N VAL A 145 6.78 20.70 -2.13
CA VAL A 145 5.54 20.37 -2.84
C VAL A 145 5.54 18.89 -3.19
N SER A 146 4.51 18.19 -2.76
CA SER A 146 4.30 16.78 -3.08
C SER A 146 3.81 16.63 -4.52
N TYR A 147 4.49 15.77 -5.31
CA TYR A 147 4.13 15.55 -6.72
C TYR A 147 3.17 14.38 -6.92
N THR A 148 3.24 13.41 -6.04
CA THR A 148 2.35 12.25 -6.06
C THR A 148 2.16 11.78 -4.62
N HIS A 149 1.00 11.28 -4.32
CA HIS A 149 0.73 10.70 -3.01
C HIS A 149 1.35 9.30 -2.93
N LEU A 150 2.63 9.25 -2.60
CA LEU A 150 3.35 8.05 -2.22
C LEU A 150 3.44 8.04 -0.69
N THR A 151 2.57 7.32 -0.05
CA THR A 151 2.55 7.24 1.41
C THR A 151 3.06 5.88 1.86
N LEU A 152 4.12 5.88 2.66
CA LEU A 152 4.61 4.70 3.37
C LEU A 152 4.25 4.87 4.86
N PRO A 153 3.40 4.05 5.43
CA PRO A 153 3.06 4.06 6.85
C PRO A 153 3.64 2.84 7.56
N THR A 154 3.53 2.61 8.72
CA THR A 154 3.08 2.72 10.07
C THR A 154 3.55 1.53 10.89
N ASN A 155 4.07 1.79 12.08
CA ASN A 155 4.23 0.75 13.10
C ASN A 155 2.88 0.59 13.83
N ALA A 156 2.24 -0.56 13.72
CA ALA A 156 1.18 -0.94 14.62
C ALA A 156 1.81 -1.64 15.84
N ARG A 157 1.53 -1.14 17.03
CA ARG A 157 1.77 -1.83 18.30
C ARG A 157 0.44 -2.17 18.95
#